data_5f968fc52ac6c6e084b0b6aa142c720a
#
_entry.id   5f968fc52ac6c6e084b0b6aa142c720a
#
_cell.length_a   1.000
_cell.length_b   1.000
_cell.length_c   1.000
_cell.angle_alpha   90.00
_cell.angle_beta   90.00
_cell.angle_gamma   90.00
#
_symmetry.space_group_name_H-M   'P 1'
#
loop_
_entity.id
_entity.type
_entity.pdbx_description
1 polymer ?
#
loop_
_entity_poly.entity_id
_entity_poly.type
_entity_poly.pdbx_seq_one_letter_code
_entity_poly.pdbx_strand_id
1 'polypeptide(L)'
;ILEPNLIGLLSAVDKFILIGDYKQLPAVVQQSEKDSGIPTINDSQKGGVIDMSILQDICLTNCRNSLFERLIRWEDHEERSEFIGILRRQGRMHPEIAEFPNRMFYRREKLEPVPCPHQLEQELSYTLPSLDTIDDLLKNHRMIFLPSQFCKEPNVSDKINANEAE
;
A
#
# COMPACT_ATOMS: atom_id res chain seq x y z
N ILE A 1 -11.59 -2.24 1.82
CA ILE A 1 -12.83 -2.77 2.46
C ILE A 1 -12.45 -4.04 3.20
N LEU A 2 -12.93 -4.18 4.44
CA LEU A 2 -12.71 -5.38 5.25
C LEU A 2 -13.51 -6.57 4.73
N GLU A 3 -12.97 -7.76 4.88
CA GLU A 3 -13.57 -9.00 4.40
C GLU A 3 -15.02 -9.24 4.90
N PRO A 4 -15.36 -9.03 6.19
CA PRO A 4 -16.74 -9.23 6.67
C PRO A 4 -17.78 -8.39 5.93
N ASN A 5 -17.40 -7.23 5.40
CA ASN A 5 -18.31 -6.36 4.65
C ASN A 5 -18.62 -6.85 3.23
N LEU A 6 -17.76 -7.73 2.70
CA LEU A 6 -17.88 -8.25 1.32
C LEU A 6 -18.50 -9.64 1.28
N ILE A 7 -18.24 -10.47 2.28
CA ILE A 7 -18.55 -11.90 2.22
C ILE A 7 -20.05 -12.15 2.04
N GLY A 8 -20.91 -11.33 2.64
CA GLY A 8 -22.36 -11.42 2.47
C GLY A 8 -22.83 -11.13 1.05
N LEU A 9 -22.18 -10.21 0.34
CA LEU A 9 -22.48 -9.91 -1.05
C LEU A 9 -21.95 -11.00 -1.97
N LEU A 10 -20.75 -11.51 -1.70
CA LEU A 10 -20.13 -12.54 -2.54
C LEU A 10 -20.85 -13.86 -2.47
N SER A 11 -21.50 -14.19 -1.35
CA SER A 11 -22.31 -15.40 -1.21
C SER A 11 -23.58 -15.40 -2.09
N ALA A 12 -24.00 -14.26 -2.60
CA ALA A 12 -25.20 -14.09 -3.42
C ALA A 12 -24.92 -14.03 -4.93
N VAL A 13 -23.66 -14.20 -5.36
CA VAL A 13 -23.26 -14.09 -6.77
C VAL A 13 -22.46 -15.31 -7.21
N ASP A 14 -22.65 -15.73 -8.46
CA ASP A 14 -21.91 -16.86 -9.05
C ASP A 14 -20.50 -16.49 -9.48
N LYS A 15 -20.30 -15.22 -9.84
CA LYS A 15 -19.00 -14.68 -10.30
C LYS A 15 -18.80 -13.26 -9.81
N PHE A 16 -17.57 -12.92 -9.49
CA PHE A 16 -17.21 -11.57 -9.10
C PHE A 16 -15.83 -11.15 -9.66
N ILE A 17 -15.62 -9.86 -9.74
CA ILE A 17 -14.32 -9.26 -10.05
C ILE A 17 -14.02 -8.25 -8.95
N LEU A 18 -12.90 -8.43 -8.28
CA LEU A 18 -12.37 -7.47 -7.31
C LEU A 18 -11.31 -6.60 -8.00
N ILE A 19 -11.43 -5.29 -7.86
CA ILE A 19 -10.45 -4.32 -8.34
C ILE A 19 -9.90 -3.58 -7.13
N GLY A 20 -8.57 -3.56 -7.00
CA GLY A 20 -7.94 -2.93 -5.86
C GLY A 20 -6.43 -2.92 -5.95
N ASP A 21 -5.80 -2.40 -4.91
CA ASP A 21 -4.35 -2.36 -4.76
C ASP A 21 -4.01 -2.55 -3.28
N TYR A 22 -3.59 -3.74 -2.91
CA TYR A 22 -3.27 -4.09 -1.53
C TYR A 22 -1.94 -3.49 -1.03
N LYS A 23 -1.16 -2.90 -1.94
CA LYS A 23 0.09 -2.20 -1.60
C LYS A 23 -0.13 -0.74 -1.22
N GLN A 24 -1.36 -0.23 -1.40
CA GLN A 24 -1.77 1.08 -0.89
C GLN A 24 -2.28 0.98 0.55
N LEU A 25 -2.76 2.12 1.10
CA LEU A 25 -3.23 2.17 2.47
C LEU A 25 -4.35 1.16 2.74
N PRO A 26 -4.23 0.33 3.77
CA PRO A 26 -5.24 -0.65 4.14
C PRO A 26 -6.51 0.03 4.68
N ALA A 27 -7.58 -0.75 4.81
CA ALA A 27 -8.76 -0.29 5.52
C ALA A 27 -8.42 -0.01 6.99
N VAL A 28 -9.03 1.04 7.56
CA VAL A 28 -8.85 1.35 8.99
C VAL A 28 -9.49 0.26 9.83
N VAL A 29 -8.71 -0.38 10.67
CA VAL A 29 -9.15 -1.41 11.62
C VAL A 29 -8.88 -0.91 13.03
N GLN A 30 -9.91 -0.85 13.86
CA GLN A 30 -9.81 -0.38 15.25
C GLN A 30 -9.13 -1.40 16.16
N GLN A 31 -9.27 -2.68 15.86
CA GLN A 31 -8.69 -3.76 16.64
C GLN A 31 -7.17 -3.77 16.51
N SER A 32 -6.45 -4.08 17.59
CA SER A 32 -4.99 -4.15 17.56
C SER A 32 -4.50 -5.29 16.65
N GLU A 33 -3.26 -5.22 16.20
CA GLU A 33 -2.65 -6.27 15.38
C GLU A 33 -2.59 -7.61 16.14
N LYS A 34 -2.27 -7.56 17.43
CA LYS A 34 -2.22 -8.72 18.31
C LYS A 34 -3.58 -9.42 18.46
N ASP A 35 -4.66 -8.65 18.59
CA ASP A 35 -6.01 -9.17 18.77
C ASP A 35 -6.65 -9.62 17.46
N SER A 36 -6.10 -9.21 16.34
CA SER A 36 -6.57 -9.55 14.99
C SER A 36 -5.83 -10.76 14.38
N GLY A 37 -4.74 -11.18 14.99
CA GLY A 37 -3.97 -12.34 14.54
C GLY A 37 -4.75 -13.65 14.72
N ILE A 38 -4.61 -14.56 13.76
CA ILE A 38 -5.13 -15.91 13.87
C ILE A 38 -4.05 -16.76 14.57
N PRO A 39 -4.38 -17.46 15.69
CA PRO A 39 -3.42 -18.33 16.35
C PRO A 39 -2.90 -19.42 15.42
N THR A 40 -1.62 -19.74 15.54
CA THR A 40 -1.02 -20.87 14.82
C THR A 40 -1.46 -22.20 15.43
N ILE A 41 -1.35 -23.30 14.69
CA ILE A 41 -1.77 -24.66 15.12
C ILE A 41 -1.17 -25.03 16.48
N ASN A 42 0.04 -24.56 16.79
CA ASN A 42 0.73 -24.86 18.04
C ASN A 42 0.09 -24.20 19.28
N ASP A 43 -0.71 -23.17 19.08
CA ASP A 43 -1.44 -22.45 20.14
C ASP A 43 -2.83 -23.05 20.42
N SER A 44 -3.31 -23.96 19.59
CA SER A 44 -4.67 -24.51 19.61
C SER A 44 -4.95 -25.51 20.75
N GLN A 45 -4.00 -25.79 21.64
CA GLN A 45 -4.25 -26.60 22.85
C GLN A 45 -5.15 -25.90 23.88
N LYS A 46 -5.58 -24.69 23.65
CA LYS A 46 -6.52 -23.95 24.49
C LYS A 46 -7.95 -24.00 23.95
N GLY A 47 -8.52 -25.16 23.78
CA GLY A 47 -9.99 -25.38 23.85
C GLY A 47 -10.86 -24.75 22.79
N GLY A 48 -10.40 -24.53 21.56
CA GLY A 48 -11.21 -23.97 20.47
C GLY A 48 -11.86 -25.06 19.59
N VAL A 49 -13.14 -24.87 19.26
CA VAL A 49 -13.94 -25.78 18.39
C VAL A 49 -13.63 -25.54 16.90
N ILE A 50 -12.75 -24.62 16.55
CA ILE A 50 -12.44 -24.26 15.17
C ILE A 50 -11.22 -25.06 14.71
N ASP A 51 -11.37 -25.77 13.59
CA ASP A 51 -10.23 -26.38 12.90
C ASP A 51 -9.37 -25.29 12.28
N MET A 52 -8.25 -24.99 12.94
CA MET A 52 -7.32 -23.94 12.54
C MET A 52 -6.61 -24.27 11.22
N SER A 53 -6.60 -25.54 10.80
CA SER A 53 -6.01 -25.93 9.51
C SER A 53 -6.76 -25.29 8.35
N ILE A 54 -8.08 -25.23 8.41
CA ILE A 54 -8.91 -24.59 7.39
C ILE A 54 -8.55 -23.09 7.21
N LEU A 55 -8.29 -22.39 8.32
CA LEU A 55 -7.93 -20.97 8.26
C LEU A 55 -6.56 -20.76 7.60
N GLN A 56 -5.63 -21.67 7.79
CA GLN A 56 -4.34 -21.66 7.12
C GLN A 56 -4.46 -22.01 5.64
N ASP A 57 -5.26 -23.01 5.30
CA ASP A 57 -5.51 -23.42 3.91
C ASP A 57 -6.08 -22.30 3.05
N ILE A 58 -6.92 -21.43 3.65
CA ILE A 58 -7.45 -20.24 2.97
C ILE A 58 -6.59 -19.00 3.15
N CYS A 59 -5.36 -19.11 3.63
CA CYS A 59 -4.41 -18.04 3.89
C CYS A 59 -4.93 -16.92 4.81
N LEU A 60 -5.85 -17.24 5.75
CA LEU A 60 -6.34 -16.28 6.74
C LEU A 60 -5.41 -16.24 7.95
N THR A 61 -4.46 -15.34 7.94
CA THR A 61 -3.46 -15.17 9.00
C THR A 61 -3.77 -14.03 9.96
N ASN A 62 -4.50 -13.02 9.48
CA ASN A 62 -4.87 -11.86 10.26
C ASN A 62 -6.18 -11.26 9.73
N CYS A 63 -7.13 -10.98 10.62
CA CYS A 63 -8.44 -10.41 10.27
C CYS A 63 -8.36 -8.93 9.80
N ARG A 64 -7.20 -8.29 9.86
CA ARG A 64 -6.96 -6.93 9.34
C ARG A 64 -6.73 -6.94 7.83
N ASN A 65 -6.34 -8.08 7.26
CA ASN A 65 -6.10 -8.19 5.82
C ASN A 65 -7.44 -8.08 5.07
N SER A 66 -7.40 -7.47 3.91
CA SER A 66 -8.56 -7.45 3.03
C SER A 66 -8.75 -8.81 2.35
N LEU A 67 -9.99 -9.12 1.98
CA LEU A 67 -10.27 -10.30 1.14
C LEU A 67 -9.44 -10.26 -0.15
N PHE A 68 -9.29 -9.08 -0.76
CA PHE A 68 -8.51 -8.88 -1.97
C PHE A 68 -7.04 -9.34 -1.79
N GLU A 69 -6.39 -8.89 -0.71
CA GLU A 69 -5.02 -9.28 -0.39
C GLU A 69 -4.92 -10.79 -0.10
N ARG A 70 -5.87 -11.33 0.66
CA ARG A 70 -5.89 -12.75 1.00
C ARG A 70 -6.03 -13.62 -0.24
N LEU A 71 -6.93 -13.29 -1.16
CA LEU A 71 -7.09 -14.02 -2.41
C LEU A 71 -5.84 -13.96 -3.30
N ILE A 72 -5.17 -12.81 -3.40
CA ILE A 72 -3.92 -12.73 -4.15
C ILE A 72 -2.85 -13.62 -3.53
N ARG A 73 -2.71 -13.61 -2.20
CA ARG A 73 -1.75 -14.47 -1.49
C ARG A 73 -2.06 -15.95 -1.69
N TRP A 74 -3.33 -16.30 -1.72
CA TRP A 74 -3.77 -17.67 -1.97
C TRP A 74 -3.44 -18.12 -3.38
N GLU A 75 -3.71 -17.30 -4.41
CA GLU A 75 -3.33 -17.59 -5.79
C GLU A 75 -1.81 -17.69 -5.98
N ASP A 76 -1.04 -16.83 -5.30
CA ASP A 76 0.44 -16.91 -5.30
C ASP A 76 0.91 -18.22 -4.64
N HIS A 77 0.28 -18.66 -3.56
CA HIS A 77 0.61 -19.92 -2.88
C HIS A 77 0.31 -21.15 -3.76
N GLU A 78 -0.79 -21.11 -4.49
CA GLU A 78 -1.20 -22.17 -5.42
C GLU A 78 -0.48 -22.08 -6.79
N GLU A 79 0.46 -21.15 -6.94
CA GLU A 79 1.18 -20.88 -8.19
C GLU A 79 0.26 -20.64 -9.41
N ARG A 80 -0.92 -20.06 -9.16
CA ARG A 80 -1.91 -19.75 -10.18
C ARG A 80 -1.90 -18.28 -10.53
N SER A 81 -1.94 -17.96 -11.80
CA SER A 81 -1.95 -16.59 -12.30
C SER A 81 -3.11 -16.25 -13.22
N GLU A 82 -3.90 -17.25 -13.61
CA GLU A 82 -5.01 -17.08 -14.57
C GLU A 82 -6.17 -16.24 -14.02
N PHE A 83 -6.28 -16.12 -12.69
CA PHE A 83 -7.32 -15.31 -12.03
C PHE A 83 -6.84 -13.91 -11.66
N ILE A 84 -5.56 -13.58 -11.87
CA ILE A 84 -4.97 -12.30 -11.51
C ILE A 84 -4.64 -11.48 -12.76
N GLY A 85 -5.29 -10.32 -12.91
CA GLY A 85 -4.95 -9.32 -13.92
C GLY A 85 -4.20 -8.15 -13.28
N ILE A 86 -3.09 -7.72 -13.87
CA ILE A 86 -2.31 -6.58 -13.37
C ILE A 86 -2.44 -5.40 -14.32
N LEU A 87 -2.98 -4.29 -13.79
CA LEU A 87 -3.04 -3.01 -14.49
C LEU A 87 -1.76 -2.22 -14.20
N ARG A 88 -0.85 -2.18 -15.16
CA ARG A 88 0.45 -1.53 -14.98
C ARG A 88 0.47 -0.07 -15.38
N ARG A 89 -0.45 0.36 -16.25
CA ARG A 89 -0.49 1.73 -16.76
C ARG A 89 -1.19 2.66 -15.79
N GLN A 90 -0.51 3.72 -15.40
CA GLN A 90 -1.03 4.76 -14.50
C GLN A 90 -0.98 6.13 -15.20
N GLY A 91 -2.04 6.92 -15.05
CA GLY A 91 -2.16 8.26 -15.63
C GLY A 91 -1.98 9.41 -14.63
N ARG A 92 -1.64 9.12 -13.37
CA ARG A 92 -1.60 10.12 -12.29
C ARG A 92 -0.22 10.74 -12.11
N MET A 93 0.80 9.92 -11.91
CA MET A 93 2.13 10.37 -11.52
C MET A 93 3.02 10.60 -12.73
N HIS A 94 3.81 11.67 -12.70
CA HIS A 94 4.96 11.84 -13.58
C HIS A 94 5.94 10.66 -13.39
N PRO A 95 6.65 10.20 -14.44
CA PRO A 95 7.58 9.07 -14.33
C PRO A 95 8.63 9.22 -13.22
N GLU A 96 9.19 10.40 -13.03
CA GLU A 96 10.15 10.71 -11.96
C GLU A 96 9.55 10.47 -10.56
N ILE A 97 8.30 10.86 -10.34
CA ILE A 97 7.59 10.60 -9.08
C ILE A 97 7.27 9.11 -8.93
N ALA A 98 6.88 8.46 -10.03
CA ALA A 98 6.53 7.04 -10.05
C ALA A 98 7.72 6.11 -9.79
N GLU A 99 8.95 6.59 -9.96
CA GLU A 99 10.16 5.81 -9.71
C GLU A 99 10.24 5.34 -8.25
N PHE A 100 9.91 6.21 -7.29
CA PHE A 100 9.95 5.86 -5.87
C PHE A 100 8.98 4.71 -5.52
N PRO A 101 7.67 4.80 -5.78
CA PRO A 101 6.77 3.69 -5.50
C PRO A 101 7.10 2.43 -6.32
N ASN A 102 7.56 2.55 -7.55
CA ASN A 102 8.04 1.41 -8.33
C ASN A 102 9.19 0.70 -7.64
N ARG A 103 10.13 1.45 -7.12
CA ARG A 103 11.32 0.93 -6.45
C ARG A 103 11.00 0.30 -5.10
N MET A 104 10.05 0.87 -4.36
CA MET A 104 9.72 0.42 -3.01
C MET A 104 8.65 -0.66 -2.96
N PHE A 105 7.59 -0.53 -3.77
CA PHE A 105 6.38 -1.33 -3.65
C PHE A 105 6.06 -2.16 -4.90
N TYR A 106 6.32 -1.65 -6.10
CA TYR A 106 5.89 -2.26 -7.37
C TYR A 106 7.06 -2.81 -8.21
N ARG A 107 8.09 -3.36 -7.56
CA ARG A 107 9.28 -3.90 -8.24
C ARG A 107 8.95 -4.99 -9.27
N ARG A 108 7.95 -5.83 -8.99
CA ARG A 108 7.53 -6.93 -9.87
C ARG A 108 6.63 -6.44 -10.98
N GLU A 109 5.68 -5.57 -10.65
CA GLU A 109 4.64 -5.07 -11.54
C GLU A 109 5.18 -3.98 -12.48
N LYS A 110 5.97 -3.06 -11.97
CA LYS A 110 6.49 -1.85 -12.62
C LYS A 110 5.38 -1.01 -13.26
N LEU A 111 4.97 0.02 -12.58
CA LEU A 111 3.98 0.96 -13.11
C LEU A 111 4.58 1.78 -14.25
N GLU A 112 3.86 1.85 -15.36
CA GLU A 112 4.24 2.57 -16.57
C GLU A 112 3.31 3.78 -16.77
N PRO A 113 3.81 4.91 -17.31
CA PRO A 113 2.94 6.04 -17.61
C PRO A 113 1.99 5.73 -18.79
N VAL A 114 0.81 6.36 -18.77
CA VAL A 114 -0.12 6.45 -19.91
C VAL A 114 0.24 7.67 -20.73
N PRO A 115 1.25 8.02 -21.27
CA PRO A 115 1.81 9.27 -21.78
C PRO A 115 0.79 10.45 -21.82
N CYS A 116 0.19 10.75 -20.68
CA CYS A 116 -0.67 11.92 -20.52
C CYS A 116 0.18 13.20 -20.59
N PRO A 117 -0.36 14.35 -21.02
CA PRO A 117 0.40 15.60 -21.18
C PRO A 117 1.24 15.97 -19.95
N HIS A 118 0.66 15.92 -18.74
CA HIS A 118 1.37 16.23 -17.49
C HIS A 118 2.47 15.21 -17.12
N GLN A 119 2.43 14.02 -17.70
CA GLN A 119 3.47 13.01 -17.52
C GLN A 119 4.65 13.20 -18.49
N LEU A 120 4.46 13.95 -19.55
CA LEU A 120 5.48 14.28 -20.54
C LEU A 120 6.15 15.63 -20.30
N GLU A 121 5.58 16.41 -19.40
CA GLU A 121 6.07 17.74 -19.05
C GLU A 121 7.45 17.67 -18.42
N GLN A 122 8.43 18.34 -19.03
CA GLN A 122 9.81 18.34 -18.55
C GLN A 122 10.08 19.52 -17.58
N GLU A 123 9.42 20.63 -17.80
CA GLU A 123 9.62 21.84 -17.02
C GLU A 123 8.89 21.77 -15.67
N LEU A 124 9.53 22.26 -14.63
CA LEU A 124 8.92 22.46 -13.32
C LEU A 124 8.34 23.86 -13.22
N SER A 125 7.21 23.98 -12.53
CA SER A 125 6.51 25.27 -12.35
C SER A 125 7.21 26.23 -11.39
N TYR A 126 8.34 25.84 -10.80
CA TYR A 126 9.09 26.68 -9.88
C TYR A 126 9.86 27.77 -10.63
N THR A 127 9.41 29.00 -10.52
CA THR A 127 9.93 30.16 -11.29
C THR A 127 10.75 31.17 -10.48
N LEU A 128 10.86 30.98 -9.16
CA LEU A 128 11.62 31.89 -8.31
C LEU A 128 13.12 31.82 -8.63
N PRO A 129 13.86 32.96 -8.48
CA PRO A 129 15.30 32.96 -8.67
C PRO A 129 15.98 32.03 -7.68
N SER A 130 17.03 31.32 -8.11
CA SER A 130 17.84 30.49 -7.19
C SER A 130 18.66 31.40 -6.31
N LEU A 131 18.46 31.31 -5.02
CA LEU A 131 19.21 32.05 -4.00
C LEU A 131 20.21 31.13 -3.28
N ASP A 132 19.90 29.84 -3.23
CA ASP A 132 20.74 28.85 -2.57
C ASP A 132 20.60 27.43 -3.20
N THR A 133 21.26 26.46 -2.59
CA THR A 133 21.27 25.05 -3.03
C THR A 133 19.89 24.40 -2.94
N ILE A 134 19.02 24.84 -2.03
CA ILE A 134 17.68 24.29 -1.87
C ILE A 134 16.80 24.73 -3.02
N ASP A 135 16.88 25.99 -3.42
CA ASP A 135 16.20 26.50 -4.59
C ASP A 135 16.60 25.76 -5.86
N ASP A 136 17.88 25.41 -6.01
CA ASP A 136 18.37 24.62 -7.13
C ASP A 136 17.79 23.19 -7.12
N LEU A 137 17.67 22.57 -5.95
CA LEU A 137 17.01 21.27 -5.81
C LEU A 137 15.53 21.34 -6.20
N LEU A 138 14.80 22.34 -5.71
CA LEU A 138 13.38 22.56 -6.03
C LEU A 138 13.13 22.82 -7.51
N LYS A 139 14.08 23.43 -8.22
CA LYS A 139 13.99 23.68 -9.65
C LYS A 139 14.26 22.47 -10.52
N ASN A 140 15.10 21.56 -10.04
CA ASN A 140 15.61 20.48 -10.87
C ASN A 140 14.95 19.13 -10.57
N HIS A 141 14.21 18.97 -9.46
CA HIS A 141 13.65 17.70 -9.04
C HIS A 141 12.17 17.80 -8.68
N ARG A 142 11.36 16.88 -9.21
CA ARG A 142 9.94 16.76 -8.89
C ARG A 142 9.68 16.07 -7.55
N MET A 143 10.66 15.35 -7.04
CA MET A 143 10.57 14.65 -5.78
C MET A 143 11.84 14.85 -4.97
N ILE A 144 11.68 15.44 -3.80
CA ILE A 144 12.76 15.72 -2.86
C ILE A 144 12.40 15.10 -1.52
N PHE A 145 13.35 14.43 -0.90
CA PHE A 145 13.20 13.89 0.44
C PHE A 145 13.96 14.78 1.43
N LEU A 146 13.21 15.45 2.31
CA LEU A 146 13.76 16.23 3.42
C LEU A 146 13.53 15.45 4.72
N PRO A 147 14.60 14.88 5.35
CA PRO A 147 14.43 14.08 6.53
C PRO A 147 14.15 14.97 7.76
N SER A 148 12.95 14.86 8.32
CA SER A 148 12.51 15.64 9.49
C SER A 148 13.31 15.39 10.76
N GLN A 149 14.09 14.30 10.83
CA GLN A 149 14.96 14.01 11.97
C GLN A 149 15.99 15.12 12.28
N PHE A 150 16.35 15.93 11.28
CA PHE A 150 17.24 17.09 11.46
C PHE A 150 16.51 18.33 12.00
N CYS A 151 15.17 18.30 11.98
CA CYS A 151 14.31 19.39 12.41
C CYS A 151 13.62 19.10 13.76
N LYS A 152 13.95 17.98 14.42
CA LYS A 152 13.35 17.63 15.71
C LYS A 152 13.77 18.60 16.80
N GLU A 153 12.82 19.27 17.40
CA GLU A 153 13.02 19.98 18.64
C GLU A 153 13.20 19.00 19.81
N PRO A 154 14.17 19.26 20.73
CA PRO A 154 14.29 18.43 21.92
C PRO A 154 12.99 18.49 22.74
N ASN A 155 12.46 17.33 23.11
CA ASN A 155 11.25 17.14 23.94
C ASN A 155 9.88 17.22 23.20
N VAL A 156 9.83 17.19 21.88
CA VAL A 156 8.56 17.08 21.15
C VAL A 156 8.26 15.61 20.83
N SER A 157 6.98 15.22 20.95
CA SER A 157 6.52 13.89 20.58
C SER A 157 6.82 13.59 19.10
N ASP A 158 7.21 12.35 18.78
CA ASP A 158 7.45 11.89 17.40
C ASP A 158 6.24 12.07 16.45
N LYS A 159 5.08 12.40 16.98
CA LYS A 159 3.84 12.64 16.23
C LYS A 159 3.60 14.11 15.89
N ILE A 160 4.43 15.01 16.41
CA ILE A 160 4.30 16.45 16.22
C ILE A 160 5.64 16.97 15.70
N ASN A 161 5.63 17.55 14.52
CA ASN A 161 6.77 18.25 13.98
C ASN A 161 6.38 19.72 13.75
N ALA A 162 6.79 20.59 14.67
CA ALA A 162 6.44 22.02 14.61
C ALA A 162 7.08 22.73 13.41
N ASN A 163 8.24 22.22 12.93
CA ASN A 163 8.97 22.82 11.82
C ASN A 163 8.43 22.42 10.42
N GLU A 164 7.48 21.49 10.35
CA GLU A 164 6.78 21.18 9.09
C GLU A 164 5.62 22.16 8.79
N ALA A 165 5.28 23.01 9.76
CA ALA A 165 4.17 23.97 9.62
C ALA A 165 4.60 25.38 9.14
N GLU A 166 5.88 25.64 9.03
CA GLU A 166 6.46 26.87 8.47
C GLU A 166 6.84 26.70 7.00
#